data_cc980c106867d9a74471999e6d03459d
#
_entry.id   cc980c106867d9a74471999e6d03459d
#
_cell.length_a   1.000
_cell.length_b   1.000
_cell.length_c   1.000
_cell.angle_alpha   90.00
_cell.angle_beta   90.00
_cell.angle_gamma   90.00
#
_symmetry.space_group_name_H-M   'P 1'
#
loop_
_entity.id
_entity.type
_entity.pdbx_description
1 polymer ?
#
loop_
_entity_poly.entity_id
_entity_poly.type
_entity_poly.pdbx_seq_one_letter_code
_entity_poly.pdbx_strand_id
1 'polypeptide(L)'
;MEAEQLRIFLAVAEQGSFTAAAKALFVSHSTTSRAVSALENELGTALMLRHHRTVTLTPAGEVLQREARKILDQAEELKQAVQSSVEC
;
A
#
# COMPACT_ATOMS: atom_id res chain seq x y z
N MET A 1 1.39 2.44 11.34
CA MET A 1 1.30 1.85 9.99
C MET A 1 0.00 1.07 9.88
N GLU A 2 -0.93 1.62 9.16
CA GLU A 2 -2.28 1.06 9.08
C GLU A 2 -2.45 0.26 7.79
N ALA A 3 -3.35 -0.72 7.81
CA ALA A 3 -3.62 -1.56 6.65
C ALA A 3 -4.04 -0.73 5.44
N GLU A 4 -4.83 0.32 5.65
CA GLU A 4 -5.25 1.22 4.58
C GLU A 4 -4.05 1.88 3.90
N GLN A 5 -3.09 2.33 4.69
CA GLN A 5 -1.87 2.94 4.16
C GLN A 5 -1.07 1.94 3.32
N LEU A 6 -1.00 0.70 3.77
CA LEU A 6 -0.29 -0.35 3.04
C LEU A 6 -0.99 -0.66 1.71
N ARG A 7 -2.32 -0.70 1.71
CA ARG A 7 -3.08 -0.91 0.47
C ARG A 7 -2.83 0.21 -0.53
N ILE A 8 -2.84 1.44 -0.06
CA ILE A 8 -2.59 2.61 -0.91
C ILE A 8 -1.16 2.55 -1.46
N PHE A 9 -0.19 2.26 -0.60
CA PHE A 9 1.20 2.13 -1.02
C PHE A 9 1.34 1.08 -2.14
N LEU A 10 0.75 -0.10 -1.93
CA LEU A 10 0.82 -1.18 -2.92
C LEU A 10 0.18 -0.77 -4.25
N ALA A 11 -0.94 -0.05 -4.19
CA ALA A 11 -1.60 0.42 -5.41
C ALA A 11 -0.74 1.41 -6.17
N VAL A 12 -0.10 2.36 -5.47
CA VAL A 12 0.81 3.32 -6.10
C VAL A 12 2.00 2.60 -6.73
N ALA A 13 2.57 1.64 -6.02
CA ALA A 13 3.70 0.87 -6.51
C ALA A 13 3.34 0.06 -7.75
N GLU A 14 2.18 -0.58 -7.73
CA GLU A 14 1.71 -1.40 -8.84
C GLU A 14 1.36 -0.58 -10.07
N GLN A 15 0.67 0.55 -9.88
CA GLN A 15 0.29 1.43 -10.98
C GLN A 15 1.46 2.28 -11.48
N GLY A 16 2.49 2.47 -10.67
CA GLY A 16 3.60 3.34 -11.01
C GLY A 16 3.20 4.81 -11.09
N SER A 17 2.09 5.17 -10.47
CA SER A 17 1.52 6.53 -10.56
C SER A 17 0.56 6.77 -9.41
N PHE A 18 0.70 7.94 -8.75
CA PHE A 18 -0.24 8.36 -7.71
C PHE A 18 -1.64 8.61 -8.29
N THR A 19 -1.69 9.24 -9.46
CA THR A 19 -2.97 9.54 -10.11
C THR A 19 -3.73 8.27 -10.48
N ALA A 20 -3.04 7.30 -11.06
CA ALA A 20 -3.67 6.03 -11.44
C ALA A 20 -4.14 5.25 -10.21
N ALA A 21 -3.34 5.25 -9.14
CA ALA A 21 -3.71 4.57 -7.90
C ALA A 21 -4.93 5.23 -7.26
N ALA A 22 -4.97 6.55 -7.23
CA ALA A 22 -6.11 7.28 -6.68
C ALA A 22 -7.40 6.92 -7.42
N LYS A 23 -7.34 6.86 -8.74
CA LYS A 23 -8.49 6.47 -9.55
C LYS A 23 -8.92 5.04 -9.28
N ALA A 24 -7.96 4.12 -9.20
CA ALA A 24 -8.26 2.71 -8.97
C ALA A 24 -8.91 2.48 -7.59
N LEU A 25 -8.52 3.26 -6.59
CA LEU A 25 -9.01 3.12 -5.22
C LEU A 25 -10.20 4.03 -4.92
N PHE A 26 -10.62 4.87 -5.85
CA PHE A 26 -11.71 5.85 -5.66
C PHE A 26 -11.42 6.79 -4.49
N VAL A 27 -10.18 7.26 -4.39
CA VAL A 27 -9.77 8.23 -3.37
C VAL A 27 -9.11 9.43 -4.05
N SER A 28 -8.89 10.50 -3.29
CA SER A 28 -8.24 11.69 -3.83
C SER A 28 -6.74 11.47 -3.96
N HIS A 29 -6.11 12.24 -4.84
CA HIS A 29 -4.66 12.25 -4.99
C HIS A 29 -3.99 12.62 -3.65
N SER A 30 -4.56 13.60 -2.92
CA SER A 30 -4.01 14.00 -1.63
C SER A 30 -4.02 12.85 -0.63
N THR A 31 -5.06 12.02 -0.64
CA THR A 31 -5.15 10.86 0.25
C THR A 31 -4.02 9.88 -0.04
N THR A 32 -3.76 9.57 -1.31
CA THR A 32 -2.68 8.66 -1.68
C THR A 32 -1.31 9.23 -1.30
N SER A 33 -1.10 10.50 -1.55
CA SER A 33 0.17 11.16 -1.25
C SER A 33 0.44 11.18 0.26
N ARG A 34 -0.59 11.49 1.05
CA ARG A 34 -0.45 11.53 2.52
C ARG A 34 -0.19 10.15 3.10
N ALA A 35 -0.83 9.11 2.57
CA ALA A 35 -0.63 7.76 3.06
C ALA A 35 0.82 7.31 2.86
N VAL A 36 1.39 7.55 1.69
CA VAL A 36 2.78 7.20 1.41
C VAL A 36 3.73 8.04 2.26
N SER A 37 3.47 9.34 2.40
CA SER A 37 4.31 10.21 3.23
C SER A 37 4.29 9.77 4.69
N ALA A 38 3.13 9.37 5.20
CA ALA A 38 3.02 8.87 6.57
C ALA A 38 3.87 7.61 6.78
N LEU A 39 3.86 6.70 5.82
CA LEU A 39 4.70 5.50 5.89
C LEU A 39 6.17 5.85 5.85
N GLU A 40 6.56 6.77 4.97
CA GLU A 40 7.95 7.21 4.89
C GLU A 40 8.43 7.86 6.18
N ASN A 41 7.57 8.67 6.79
CA ASN A 41 7.89 9.31 8.07
C ASN A 41 8.01 8.28 9.19
N GLU A 42 7.09 7.34 9.25
CA GLU A 42 7.10 6.31 10.29
C GLU A 42 8.34 5.41 10.17
N LEU A 43 8.69 5.03 8.95
CA LEU A 43 9.81 4.11 8.70
C LEU A 43 11.16 4.83 8.58
N GLY A 44 11.14 6.16 8.51
CA GLY A 44 12.35 6.97 8.47
C GLY A 44 13.16 6.84 7.19
N THR A 45 12.53 6.51 6.08
CA THR A 45 13.22 6.34 4.81
C THR A 45 12.28 6.63 3.65
N ALA A 46 12.84 7.01 2.52
CA ALA A 46 12.07 7.18 1.30
C ALA A 46 11.71 5.80 0.74
N LEU A 47 10.47 5.64 0.35
CA LEU A 47 9.96 4.39 -0.22
C LEU A 47 9.81 4.49 -1.74
N MET A 48 9.67 5.70 -2.25
CA MET A 48 9.44 5.95 -3.67
C MET A 48 10.25 7.13 -4.15
N LEU A 49 10.66 7.05 -5.43
CA LEU A 49 11.24 8.16 -6.15
C LEU A 49 10.18 8.65 -7.14
N ARG A 50 9.86 9.93 -7.09
CA ARG A 50 8.84 10.53 -7.94
C ARG A 50 9.49 11.16 -9.17
N HIS A 51 8.97 10.81 -10.35
CA HIS A 51 9.42 11.34 -11.63
C HIS A 51 8.19 11.89 -12.35
N HIS A 52 7.98 13.18 -12.38
CA HIS A 52 6.83 13.79 -13.04
C HIS A 52 5.53 13.01 -12.81
N ARG A 53 5.16 12.13 -13.75
CA ARG A 53 3.91 11.37 -13.68
C ARG A 53 4.09 9.92 -13.25
N THR A 54 5.31 9.49 -13.04
CA THR A 54 5.60 8.10 -12.68
C THR A 54 6.33 8.02 -11.36
N VAL A 55 6.31 6.84 -10.77
CA VAL A 55 6.99 6.55 -9.50
C VAL A 55 7.74 5.25 -9.64
N THR A 56 8.93 5.19 -9.05
CA THR A 56 9.66 3.94 -8.91
C THR A 56 9.95 3.70 -7.45
N LEU A 57 10.12 2.44 -7.06
CA LEU A 57 10.40 2.10 -5.68
C LEU A 57 11.89 2.23 -5.37
N THR A 58 12.19 2.69 -4.15
CA THR A 58 13.54 2.58 -3.59
C THR A 58 13.75 1.12 -3.15
N PRO A 59 14.99 0.73 -2.81
CA PRO A 59 15.20 -0.61 -2.23
C PRO A 59 14.35 -0.84 -0.98
N ALA A 60 14.20 0.18 -0.13
CA ALA A 60 13.32 0.08 1.05
C ALA A 60 11.86 -0.11 0.63
N GLY A 61 11.43 0.57 -0.44
CA GLY A 61 10.08 0.42 -0.97
C GLY A 61 9.82 -0.98 -1.51
N GLU A 62 10.82 -1.60 -2.12
CA GLU A 62 10.69 -2.97 -2.62
C GLU A 62 10.52 -3.96 -1.46
N VAL A 63 11.23 -3.76 -0.37
CA VAL A 63 11.07 -4.59 0.83
C VAL A 63 9.67 -4.41 1.39
N LEU A 64 9.21 -3.17 1.50
CA LEU A 64 7.87 -2.90 2.02
C LEU A 64 6.80 -3.53 1.13
N GLN A 65 6.95 -3.44 -0.18
CA GLN A 65 6.00 -4.03 -1.12
C GLN A 65 5.86 -5.54 -0.88
N ARG A 66 6.97 -6.23 -0.75
CA ARG A 66 6.98 -7.68 -0.53
C ARG A 66 6.34 -8.05 0.80
N GLU A 67 6.76 -7.37 1.87
CA GLU A 67 6.28 -7.70 3.21
C GLU A 67 4.83 -7.26 3.45
N ALA A 68 4.45 -6.11 2.92
CA ALA A 68 3.08 -5.62 3.05
C ALA A 68 2.09 -6.56 2.35
N ARG A 69 2.47 -7.08 1.21
CA ARG A 69 1.61 -8.03 0.48
C ARG A 69 1.34 -9.28 1.30
N LYS A 70 2.36 -9.79 1.99
CA LYS A 70 2.21 -10.94 2.89
C LYS A 70 1.25 -10.63 4.03
N ILE A 71 1.40 -9.45 4.63
CA ILE A 71 0.56 -9.05 5.76
C ILE A 71 -0.91 -8.96 5.33
N LEU A 72 -1.18 -8.34 4.20
CA LEU A 72 -2.55 -8.18 3.73
C LEU A 72 -3.16 -9.52 3.31
N ASP A 73 -2.37 -10.40 2.72
CA ASP A 73 -2.83 -11.75 2.39
C ASP A 73 -3.16 -12.54 3.64
N GLN A 74 -2.33 -12.45 4.66
CA GLN A 74 -2.56 -13.12 5.94
C GLN A 74 -3.81 -12.58 6.64
N ALA A 75 -4.04 -11.27 6.56
CA ALA A 75 -5.23 -10.67 7.13
C ALA A 75 -6.49 -11.20 6.45
N GLU A 76 -6.46 -11.37 5.13
CA GLU A 76 -7.58 -11.93 4.38
C GLU A 76 -7.80 -13.40 4.74
N GLU A 77 -6.72 -14.17 4.87
CA GLU A 77 -6.81 -15.56 5.29
C GLU A 77 -7.41 -15.70 6.69
N LEU A 78 -7.00 -14.83 7.60
CA LEU A 78 -7.55 -14.79 8.96
C LEU A 78 -9.05 -14.56 8.92
N LYS A 79 -9.49 -13.57 8.12
CA LYS A 79 -10.89 -13.26 8.00
C LYS A 79 -11.69 -14.44 7.48
N GLN A 80 -11.19 -15.11 6.44
CA GLN A 80 -11.84 -16.27 5.87
C GLN A 80 -11.89 -17.44 6.85
N ALA A 81 -10.82 -17.67 7.61
CA ALA A 81 -10.78 -18.72 8.60
C ALA A 81 -11.84 -18.51 9.68
N VAL A 82 -11.99 -17.28 10.15
CA VAL A 82 -13.00 -16.94 11.15
C VAL A 82 -14.41 -17.11 10.57
N GLN A 83 -14.65 -16.64 9.36
CA GLN A 83 -15.96 -16.75 8.72
C GLN A 83 -16.34 -18.21 8.48
N SER A 84 -15.39 -19.04 8.08
CA SER A 84 -15.63 -20.46 7.86
C SER A 84 -15.97 -21.18 9.16
N SER A 85 -15.40 -20.75 10.29
CA SER A 85 -15.65 -21.40 11.58
C SER A 85 -17.07 -21.13 12.10
N VAL A 86 -17.74 -20.12 11.60
CA VAL A 86 -19.10 -19.77 12.00
C VAL A 86 -20.14 -20.59 11.27
N GLU A 87 -19.80 -21.16 10.12
CA GLU A 87 -20.69 -22.01 9.33
C GLU A 87 -20.72 -23.40 9.93
N CYS A 88 -21.88 -23.86 10.23
CA CYS A 88 -22.09 -25.20 10.78
C CYS A 88 -22.94 -26.03 9.88
#